data_945ca0c7ed64a0adf277b793b5783834
#
_entry.id   945ca0c7ed64a0adf277b793b5783834
#
_cell.length_a   1.000
_cell.length_b   1.000
_cell.length_c   1.000
_cell.angle_alpha   90.00
_cell.angle_beta   90.00
_cell.angle_gamma   90.00
#
_symmetry.space_group_name_H-M   'P 1'
#
loop_
_entity.id
_entity.type
_entity.pdbx_description
1 polymer ?
#
loop_
_entity_poly.entity_id
_entity_poly.type
_entity_poly.pdbx_seq_one_letter_code
_entity_poly.pdbx_strand_id
1 'polypeptide(L)'
;AQNTNILKKSIEEFTKITGQKPIITKSKKAIAGFKIREDMDLGLTVTLRGEKMYTFLTKLIFFTFPQIRDFRGLSVRSFDKAGNYTFGLKEQLIFPEINYEDVDQAQGFTITLVMSATSKKGTTFNNVLNGMVLLKFLRFPLNDSGYYERYESLSEISQVWDRKKHLRRKRWSQE
;
A
#
# COMPACT_ATOMS: atom_id res chain seq x y z
N ALA A 1 22.00 -16.95 8.18
CA ALA A 1 21.63 -16.67 9.57
C ALA A 1 21.42 -15.16 9.66
N GLN A 2 20.18 -14.72 9.76
CA GLN A 2 19.89 -13.31 10.03
C GLN A 2 20.40 -13.02 11.44
N ASN A 3 21.27 -12.00 11.54
CA ASN A 3 21.80 -11.59 12.84
C ASN A 3 20.64 -11.06 13.70
N THR A 4 20.43 -11.67 14.86
CA THR A 4 19.42 -11.22 15.84
C THR A 4 19.59 -9.75 16.24
N ASN A 5 20.78 -9.21 16.11
CA ASN A 5 21.08 -7.79 16.35
C ASN A 5 20.47 -6.88 15.26
N ILE A 6 20.48 -7.31 14.01
CA ILE A 6 19.86 -6.56 12.89
C ILE A 6 18.35 -6.48 13.10
N LEU A 7 17.72 -7.59 13.49
CA LEU A 7 16.28 -7.61 13.77
C LEU A 7 15.89 -6.68 14.93
N LYS A 8 16.70 -6.61 15.99
CA LYS A 8 16.44 -5.69 17.12
C LYS A 8 16.47 -4.23 16.68
N LYS A 9 17.49 -3.82 15.91
CA LYS A 9 17.57 -2.47 15.35
C LYS A 9 16.40 -2.16 14.43
N SER A 10 16.06 -3.11 13.55
CA SER A 10 14.89 -2.95 12.67
C SER A 10 13.57 -2.79 13.44
N ILE A 11 13.41 -3.44 14.61
CA ILE A 11 12.23 -3.23 15.48
C ILE A 11 12.14 -1.78 15.95
N GLU A 12 13.26 -1.19 16.35
CA GLU A 12 13.30 0.19 16.78
C GLU A 12 13.00 1.17 15.64
N GLU A 13 13.61 0.95 14.47
CA GLU A 13 13.37 1.73 13.25
C GLU A 13 11.90 1.68 12.83
N PHE A 14 11.32 0.48 12.73
CA PHE A 14 9.90 0.33 12.38
C PHE A 14 8.98 0.95 13.43
N THR A 15 9.35 0.89 14.70
CA THR A 15 8.59 1.56 15.78
C THR A 15 8.62 3.08 15.63
N LYS A 16 9.78 3.67 15.27
CA LYS A 16 9.89 5.10 14.96
C LYS A 16 9.02 5.50 13.77
N ILE A 17 9.07 4.73 12.66
CA ILE A 17 8.32 5.01 11.43
C ILE A 17 6.81 4.90 11.64
N THR A 18 6.35 3.81 12.27
CA THR A 18 4.92 3.45 12.32
C THR A 18 4.20 3.91 13.59
N GLY A 19 4.97 4.27 14.62
CA GLY A 19 4.42 4.57 15.95
C GLY A 19 3.80 3.35 16.65
N GLN A 20 4.14 2.13 16.17
CA GLN A 20 3.65 0.87 16.74
C GLN A 20 4.75 -0.19 16.71
N LYS A 21 4.90 -0.94 17.82
CA LYS A 21 5.88 -2.02 17.90
C LYS A 21 5.55 -3.13 16.91
N PRO A 22 6.50 -3.53 16.04
CA PRO A 22 6.32 -4.63 15.11
C PRO A 22 6.28 -6.00 15.81
N ILE A 23 5.66 -6.96 15.13
CA ILE A 23 5.63 -8.36 15.55
C ILE A 23 6.69 -9.11 14.75
N ILE A 24 7.48 -9.93 15.44
CA ILE A 24 8.46 -10.81 14.81
C ILE A 24 7.74 -11.97 14.14
N THR A 25 8.00 -12.21 12.87
CA THR A 25 7.48 -13.36 12.14
C THR A 25 8.47 -14.51 12.19
N LYS A 26 7.98 -15.68 12.63
CA LYS A 26 8.78 -16.89 12.78
C LYS A 26 8.53 -17.90 11.66
N SER A 27 9.53 -18.71 11.37
CA SER A 27 9.40 -19.81 10.43
C SER A 27 8.47 -20.90 10.97
N LYS A 28 7.55 -21.35 10.10
CA LYS A 28 6.64 -22.46 10.43
C LYS A 28 7.21 -23.84 10.12
N LYS A 29 8.17 -23.92 9.20
CA LYS A 29 8.77 -25.17 8.74
C LYS A 29 10.27 -24.98 8.52
N ALA A 30 11.05 -26.03 8.79
CA ALA A 30 12.46 -26.05 8.44
C ALA A 30 12.64 -26.28 6.94
N ILE A 31 13.49 -25.45 6.29
CA ILE A 31 13.84 -25.56 4.87
C ILE A 31 15.36 -25.61 4.76
N ALA A 32 15.91 -26.78 4.46
CA ALA A 32 17.36 -27.01 4.43
C ALA A 32 18.07 -26.16 3.35
N GLY A 33 17.45 -25.98 2.17
CA GLY A 33 18.02 -25.19 1.08
C GLY A 33 18.28 -23.72 1.43
N PHE A 34 17.49 -23.15 2.33
CA PHE A 34 17.65 -21.78 2.81
C PHE A 34 18.29 -21.68 4.20
N LYS A 35 18.72 -22.80 4.78
CA LYS A 35 19.29 -22.89 6.15
C LYS A 35 18.35 -22.34 7.22
N ILE A 36 17.03 -22.49 7.01
CA ILE A 36 15.99 -22.04 7.92
C ILE A 36 15.58 -23.23 8.81
N ARG A 37 15.53 -22.98 10.11
CA ARG A 37 15.00 -23.91 11.12
C ARG A 37 13.59 -23.49 11.53
N GLU A 38 12.84 -24.40 12.09
CA GLU A 38 11.55 -24.10 12.73
C GLU A 38 11.74 -23.10 13.87
N ASP A 39 10.75 -22.23 14.10
CA ASP A 39 10.77 -21.14 15.09
C ASP A 39 11.89 -20.10 14.94
N MET A 40 12.59 -20.07 13.80
CA MET A 40 13.60 -19.07 13.53
C MET A 40 12.94 -17.73 13.18
N ASP A 41 13.42 -16.64 13.77
CA ASP A 41 12.97 -15.27 13.47
C ASP A 41 13.38 -14.90 12.05
N LEU A 42 12.40 -14.61 11.18
CA LEU A 42 12.63 -14.33 9.75
C LEU A 42 12.45 -12.88 9.35
N GLY A 43 11.51 -12.19 9.97
CA GLY A 43 11.18 -10.83 9.58
C GLY A 43 10.26 -10.13 10.58
N LEU A 44 9.80 -8.96 10.19
CA LEU A 44 8.95 -8.11 10.99
C LEU A 44 7.65 -7.79 10.22
N THR A 45 6.56 -7.68 10.94
CA THR A 45 5.28 -7.22 10.38
C THR A 45 4.57 -6.27 11.32
N VAL A 46 3.90 -5.26 10.74
CA VAL A 46 3.08 -4.30 11.48
C VAL A 46 1.73 -4.19 10.78
N THR A 47 0.66 -4.23 11.54
CA THR A 47 -0.69 -3.94 11.04
C THR A 47 -1.19 -2.65 11.65
N LEU A 48 -1.33 -1.61 10.82
CA LEU A 48 -1.81 -0.30 11.25
C LEU A 48 -3.32 -0.18 10.99
N ARG A 49 -4.04 0.38 11.97
CA ARG A 49 -5.49 0.62 11.90
C ARG A 49 -5.85 1.96 12.50
N GLY A 50 -7.01 2.52 12.11
CA GLY A 50 -7.53 3.77 12.66
C GLY A 50 -6.60 4.97 12.39
N GLU A 51 -6.40 5.82 13.36
CA GLU A 51 -5.61 7.06 13.22
C GLU A 51 -4.17 6.83 12.81
N LYS A 52 -3.51 5.79 13.35
CA LYS A 52 -2.13 5.46 12.99
C LYS A 52 -1.98 5.10 11.52
N MET A 53 -2.98 4.45 10.94
CA MET A 53 -3.01 4.12 9.51
C MET A 53 -3.07 5.39 8.65
N TYR A 54 -3.96 6.34 8.99
CA TYR A 54 -4.09 7.60 8.24
C TYR A 54 -2.86 8.48 8.40
N THR A 55 -2.30 8.57 9.61
CA THR A 55 -1.06 9.30 9.87
C THR A 55 0.09 8.75 9.03
N PHE A 56 0.24 7.42 8.98
CA PHE A 56 1.25 6.75 8.16
C PHE A 56 1.04 6.99 6.66
N LEU A 57 -0.20 6.94 6.17
CA LEU A 57 -0.55 7.25 4.77
C LEU A 57 -0.21 8.70 4.41
N THR A 58 -0.55 9.64 5.27
CA THR A 58 -0.21 11.06 5.08
C THR A 58 1.30 11.25 5.00
N LYS A 59 2.04 10.62 5.91
CA LYS A 59 3.50 10.63 5.91
C LYS A 59 4.09 10.09 4.60
N LEU A 60 3.57 8.96 4.11
CA LEU A 60 3.99 8.37 2.84
C LEU A 60 3.79 9.33 1.66
N ILE A 61 2.61 9.95 1.57
CA ILE A 61 2.24 10.77 0.41
C ILE A 61 3.02 12.09 0.41
N PHE A 62 3.11 12.78 1.55
CA PHE A 62 3.64 14.14 1.60
C PHE A 62 5.14 14.21 1.88
N PHE A 63 5.71 13.22 2.55
CA PHE A 63 7.12 13.26 2.95
C PHE A 63 7.96 12.19 2.26
N THR A 64 7.49 10.94 2.22
CA THR A 64 8.30 9.81 1.76
C THR A 64 8.43 9.75 0.24
N PHE A 65 7.31 9.80 -0.50
CA PHE A 65 7.37 9.71 -1.96
C PHE A 65 8.14 10.84 -2.64
N PRO A 66 8.05 12.11 -2.21
CA PRO A 66 8.84 13.18 -2.80
C PRO A 66 10.37 13.04 -2.58
N GLN A 67 10.80 12.29 -1.57
CA GLN A 67 12.23 12.05 -1.29
C GLN A 67 12.83 10.94 -2.15
N ILE A 68 12.01 10.12 -2.80
CA ILE A 68 12.51 9.05 -3.67
C ILE A 68 13.09 9.68 -4.95
N ARG A 69 14.37 9.41 -5.20
CA ARG A 69 15.02 9.84 -6.46
C ARG A 69 14.36 9.16 -7.65
N ASP A 70 14.19 9.91 -8.76
CA ASP A 70 13.61 9.41 -10.01
C ASP A 70 12.25 8.73 -9.85
N PHE A 71 11.43 9.22 -8.91
CA PHE A 71 10.12 8.68 -8.66
C PHE A 71 9.17 8.94 -9.84
N ARG A 72 8.77 7.88 -10.52
CA ARG A 72 7.85 7.93 -11.69
C ARG A 72 6.41 7.55 -11.35
N GLY A 73 6.07 7.45 -10.07
CA GLY A 73 4.79 6.94 -9.61
C GLY A 73 4.76 5.43 -9.41
N LEU A 74 3.72 4.97 -8.75
CA LEU A 74 3.49 3.57 -8.41
C LEU A 74 2.62 2.89 -9.46
N SER A 75 2.97 1.68 -9.88
CA SER A 75 2.27 0.96 -10.94
C SER A 75 0.84 0.58 -10.54
N VAL A 76 -0.12 0.89 -11.38
CA VAL A 76 -1.53 0.48 -11.21
C VAL A 76 -1.72 -1.05 -11.32
N ARG A 77 -0.75 -1.77 -11.88
CA ARG A 77 -0.80 -3.23 -11.99
C ARG A 77 -0.65 -3.98 -10.66
N SER A 78 -0.29 -3.26 -9.60
CA SER A 78 -0.07 -3.83 -8.25
C SER A 78 -1.35 -4.02 -7.44
N PHE A 79 -2.53 -3.82 -8.03
CA PHE A 79 -3.80 -4.20 -7.42
C PHE A 79 -4.05 -5.70 -7.52
N ASP A 80 -4.53 -6.29 -6.42
CA ASP A 80 -5.02 -7.67 -6.43
C ASP A 80 -6.49 -7.74 -6.88
N LYS A 81 -7.02 -8.96 -7.02
CA LYS A 81 -8.41 -9.20 -7.41
C LYS A 81 -9.42 -8.69 -6.38
N ALA A 82 -9.03 -8.56 -5.12
CA ALA A 82 -9.87 -8.06 -4.04
C ALA A 82 -9.87 -6.52 -3.94
N GLY A 83 -9.02 -5.83 -4.73
CA GLY A 83 -8.87 -4.38 -4.72
C GLY A 83 -7.82 -3.88 -3.73
N ASN A 84 -7.04 -4.76 -3.10
CA ASN A 84 -5.93 -4.35 -2.26
C ASN A 84 -4.75 -3.90 -3.12
N TYR A 85 -3.98 -2.98 -2.61
CA TYR A 85 -2.84 -2.42 -3.32
C TYR A 85 -1.52 -2.72 -2.59
N THR A 86 -0.56 -3.34 -3.27
CA THR A 86 0.73 -3.72 -2.68
C THR A 86 1.89 -3.10 -3.44
N PHE A 87 2.82 -2.50 -2.75
CA PHE A 87 4.04 -1.94 -3.33
C PHE A 87 5.23 -2.11 -2.38
N GLY A 88 6.43 -2.11 -2.95
CA GLY A 88 7.70 -2.23 -2.21
C GLY A 88 8.45 -0.91 -2.17
N LEU A 89 9.07 -0.63 -1.04
CA LEU A 89 10.08 0.41 -0.89
C LEU A 89 11.44 -0.25 -0.74
N LYS A 90 12.45 0.27 -1.43
CA LYS A 90 13.78 -0.35 -1.48
C LYS A 90 14.57 -0.11 -0.20
N GLU A 91 14.37 1.05 0.43
CA GLU A 91 15.17 1.49 1.56
C GLU A 91 14.31 2.18 2.62
N GLN A 92 14.64 1.96 3.90
CA GLN A 92 13.98 2.65 5.02
C GLN A 92 14.47 4.10 5.20
N LEU A 93 15.60 4.45 4.60
CA LEU A 93 16.23 5.77 4.70
C LEU A 93 15.42 6.93 4.10
N ILE A 94 14.40 6.61 3.30
CA ILE A 94 13.47 7.60 2.75
C ILE A 94 12.49 8.16 3.78
N PHE A 95 12.47 7.63 5.00
CA PHE A 95 11.66 8.17 6.08
C PHE A 95 12.45 9.19 6.90
N PRO A 96 11.88 10.38 7.13
CA PRO A 96 12.59 11.46 7.81
C PRO A 96 12.92 11.15 9.28
N GLU A 97 12.28 10.14 9.88
CA GLU A 97 12.52 9.74 11.26
C GLU A 97 13.78 8.88 11.45
N ILE A 98 14.40 8.45 10.35
CA ILE A 98 15.57 7.59 10.38
C ILE A 98 16.80 8.39 9.97
N ASN A 99 17.79 8.43 10.85
CA ASN A 99 19.09 9.01 10.55
C ASN A 99 20.01 8.00 9.87
N TYR A 100 20.84 8.46 8.94
CA TYR A 100 21.84 7.63 8.25
C TYR A 100 22.83 6.98 9.20
N GLU A 101 23.13 7.63 10.32
CA GLU A 101 24.10 7.15 11.32
C GLU A 101 23.57 5.95 12.12
N ASP A 102 22.25 5.80 12.25
CA ASP A 102 21.61 4.74 13.03
C ASP A 102 21.47 3.42 12.22
N VAL A 103 21.63 3.48 10.88
CA VAL A 103 21.34 2.38 9.98
C VAL A 103 22.57 1.60 9.60
N ASP A 104 22.67 0.36 10.03
CA ASP A 104 23.78 -0.53 9.64
C ASP A 104 23.61 -1.10 8.23
N GLN A 105 22.38 -1.36 7.81
CA GLN A 105 22.07 -1.98 6.53
C GLN A 105 20.75 -1.45 5.97
N ALA A 106 20.78 -1.04 4.69
CA ALA A 106 19.56 -0.67 3.98
C ALA A 106 18.63 -1.90 3.85
N GLN A 107 17.40 -1.77 4.31
CA GLN A 107 16.38 -2.82 4.25
C GLN A 107 15.16 -2.31 3.50
N GLY A 108 14.74 -3.13 2.53
CA GLY A 108 13.47 -2.89 1.85
C GLY A 108 12.30 -3.50 2.61
N PHE A 109 11.11 -2.96 2.37
CA PHE A 109 9.89 -3.51 2.94
C PHE A 109 8.70 -3.32 2.02
N THR A 110 7.69 -4.14 2.22
CA THR A 110 6.47 -4.16 1.43
C THR A 110 5.33 -3.56 2.23
N ILE A 111 4.56 -2.69 1.59
CA ILE A 111 3.38 -2.08 2.16
C ILE A 111 2.16 -2.59 1.39
N THR A 112 1.18 -3.13 2.10
CA THR A 112 -0.09 -3.56 1.53
C THR A 112 -1.22 -2.71 2.11
N LEU A 113 -1.91 -2.00 1.24
CA LEU A 113 -3.11 -1.24 1.59
C LEU A 113 -4.32 -2.14 1.39
N VAL A 114 -4.90 -2.60 2.49
CA VAL A 114 -6.09 -3.44 2.47
C VAL A 114 -7.33 -2.54 2.41
N MET A 115 -8.10 -2.69 1.34
CA MET A 115 -9.29 -1.88 1.10
C MET A 115 -10.55 -2.72 1.24
N SER A 116 -11.48 -2.25 2.06
CA SER A 116 -12.80 -2.86 2.18
C SER A 116 -13.79 -2.10 1.29
N ALA A 117 -13.95 -2.56 0.06
CA ALA A 117 -14.98 -2.05 -0.83
C ALA A 117 -16.24 -2.89 -0.65
N THR A 118 -17.22 -2.39 0.09
CA THR A 118 -18.54 -3.04 0.21
C THR A 118 -19.35 -2.75 -1.06
N SER A 119 -19.03 -3.43 -2.15
CA SER A 119 -19.90 -3.42 -3.32
C SER A 119 -20.99 -4.47 -3.11
N LYS A 120 -22.25 -4.05 -3.08
CA LYS A 120 -23.43 -4.94 -3.01
C LYS A 120 -23.58 -5.88 -4.21
N LYS A 121 -22.74 -5.74 -5.23
CA LYS A 121 -22.72 -6.57 -6.44
C LYS A 121 -21.31 -7.12 -6.64
N GLY A 122 -20.94 -8.13 -5.94
CA GLY A 122 -19.75 -8.99 -5.92
C GLY A 122 -18.88 -9.20 -7.17
N THR A 123 -18.70 -8.22 -8.03
CA THR A 123 -17.81 -8.27 -9.17
C THR A 123 -16.42 -7.76 -8.77
N THR A 124 -15.43 -8.59 -8.88
CA THR A 124 -14.00 -8.33 -8.60
C THR A 124 -13.49 -7.06 -9.28
N PHE A 125 -14.01 -6.74 -10.46
CA PHE A 125 -13.66 -5.56 -11.23
C PHE A 125 -14.05 -4.26 -10.50
N ASN A 126 -15.21 -4.23 -9.83
CA ASN A 126 -15.64 -3.04 -9.08
C ASN A 126 -14.74 -2.75 -7.87
N ASN A 127 -14.12 -3.77 -7.27
CA ASN A 127 -13.25 -3.60 -6.11
C ASN A 127 -11.94 -2.92 -6.49
N VAL A 128 -11.30 -3.33 -7.58
CA VAL A 128 -10.07 -2.70 -8.10
C VAL A 128 -10.32 -1.25 -8.47
N LEU A 129 -11.44 -0.99 -9.13
CA LEU A 129 -11.82 0.36 -9.57
C LEU A 129 -12.11 1.28 -8.38
N ASN A 130 -12.83 0.78 -7.40
CA ASN A 130 -13.11 1.52 -6.17
C ASN A 130 -11.82 1.82 -5.39
N GLY A 131 -10.90 0.85 -5.31
CA GLY A 131 -9.58 1.03 -4.71
C GLY A 131 -8.76 2.11 -5.42
N MET A 132 -8.77 2.10 -6.75
CA MET A 132 -8.08 3.09 -7.58
C MET A 132 -8.62 4.50 -7.38
N VAL A 133 -9.95 4.65 -7.41
CA VAL A 133 -10.62 5.93 -7.19
C VAL A 133 -10.33 6.47 -5.80
N LEU A 134 -10.33 5.60 -4.78
CA LEU A 134 -9.99 5.97 -3.41
C LEU A 134 -8.55 6.48 -3.30
N LEU A 135 -7.58 5.76 -3.87
CA LEU A 135 -6.18 6.18 -3.83
C LEU A 135 -5.94 7.48 -4.60
N LYS A 136 -6.59 7.67 -5.76
CA LYS A 136 -6.54 8.95 -6.49
C LYS A 136 -7.15 10.09 -5.68
N PHE A 137 -8.26 9.86 -4.99
CA PHE A 137 -8.86 10.85 -4.11
C PHE A 137 -7.92 11.25 -2.96
N LEU A 138 -7.19 10.31 -2.41
CA LEU A 138 -6.16 10.53 -1.39
C LEU A 138 -4.86 11.16 -1.96
N ARG A 139 -4.81 11.48 -3.25
CA ARG A 139 -3.62 11.99 -3.95
C ARG A 139 -2.42 11.03 -3.91
N PHE A 140 -2.70 9.73 -3.88
CA PHE A 140 -1.65 8.72 -3.95
C PHE A 140 -1.02 8.74 -5.35
N PRO A 141 0.31 8.77 -5.49
CA PRO A 141 1.00 8.98 -6.77
C PRO A 141 0.99 7.72 -7.64
N LEU A 142 -0.14 7.41 -8.23
CA LEU A 142 -0.27 6.29 -9.16
C LEU A 142 0.19 6.72 -10.57
N ASN A 143 0.96 5.86 -11.21
CA ASN A 143 1.37 6.04 -12.60
C ASN A 143 0.33 5.38 -13.53
N ASP A 144 -0.45 6.20 -14.19
CA ASP A 144 -1.53 5.78 -15.11
C ASP A 144 -1.01 5.41 -16.51
N SER A 145 0.29 5.59 -16.81
CA SER A 145 0.85 5.32 -18.13
C SER A 145 0.70 3.83 -18.46
N GLY A 146 -0.14 3.51 -19.43
CA GLY A 146 -0.42 2.16 -19.92
C GLY A 146 -1.64 1.46 -19.33
N TYR A 147 -2.39 2.09 -18.43
CA TYR A 147 -3.62 1.49 -17.91
C TYR A 147 -4.85 1.86 -18.75
N TYR A 148 -4.85 3.04 -19.32
CA TYR A 148 -5.93 3.51 -20.20
C TYR A 148 -6.06 2.71 -21.49
N GLU A 149 -4.96 2.19 -22.04
CA GLU A 149 -4.97 1.34 -23.23
C GLU A 149 -5.68 0.00 -23.02
N ARG A 150 -5.75 -0.50 -21.80
CA ARG A 150 -6.39 -1.78 -21.48
C ARG A 150 -7.85 -1.62 -21.03
N TYR A 151 -8.26 -0.43 -20.68
CA TYR A 151 -9.61 -0.11 -20.18
C TYR A 151 -10.19 1.09 -20.94
N GLU A 152 -10.23 0.99 -22.26
CA GLU A 152 -11.06 1.88 -23.10
C GLU A 152 -12.53 1.89 -22.67
N SER A 153 -12.95 0.87 -21.91
CA SER A 153 -14.27 0.85 -21.23
C SER A 153 -14.42 1.84 -20.06
N LEU A 154 -13.38 2.58 -19.67
CA LEU A 154 -13.53 3.69 -18.70
C LEU A 154 -14.32 4.86 -19.27
N SER A 155 -14.39 4.99 -20.59
CA SER A 155 -15.34 5.87 -21.26
C SER A 155 -16.79 5.46 -20.98
N GLU A 156 -17.06 4.15 -20.83
CA GLU A 156 -18.38 3.63 -20.42
C GLU A 156 -18.69 3.96 -18.97
N ILE A 157 -17.68 4.04 -18.08
CA ILE A 157 -17.86 4.42 -16.67
C ILE A 157 -18.16 5.90 -16.54
N SER A 158 -17.50 6.76 -17.30
CA SER A 158 -17.88 8.19 -17.36
C SER A 158 -19.31 8.35 -17.85
N GLN A 159 -19.72 7.58 -18.87
CA GLN A 159 -21.10 7.56 -19.36
C GLN A 159 -22.10 7.02 -18.33
N VAL A 160 -21.74 6.02 -17.54
CA VAL A 160 -22.59 5.51 -16.44
C VAL A 160 -22.72 6.54 -15.31
N TRP A 161 -21.64 7.28 -15.00
CA TRP A 161 -21.67 8.39 -14.05
C TRP A 161 -22.51 9.55 -14.54
N ASP A 162 -22.40 9.93 -15.80
CA ASP A 162 -23.19 10.98 -16.42
C ASP A 162 -24.66 10.59 -16.55
N ARG A 163 -24.98 9.33 -16.88
CA ARG A 163 -26.35 8.81 -16.84
C ARG A 163 -26.95 8.85 -15.43
N LYS A 164 -26.21 8.45 -14.39
CA LYS A 164 -26.66 8.56 -13.01
C LYS A 164 -26.84 10.00 -12.55
N LYS A 165 -25.98 10.91 -12.97
CA LYS A 165 -26.11 12.35 -12.74
C LYS A 165 -27.37 12.92 -13.41
N HIS A 166 -27.63 12.48 -14.63
CA HIS A 166 -28.82 12.89 -15.39
C HIS A 166 -30.13 12.36 -14.79
N LEU A 167 -30.13 11.11 -14.31
CA LEU A 167 -31.29 10.52 -13.62
C LEU A 167 -31.54 11.17 -12.25
N ARG A 168 -30.51 11.58 -11.52
CA ARG A 168 -30.68 12.37 -10.29
C ARG A 168 -31.29 13.74 -10.59
N ARG A 169 -30.82 14.46 -11.60
CA ARG A 169 -31.38 15.76 -11.99
C ARG A 169 -32.86 15.68 -12.39
N LYS A 170 -33.25 14.63 -13.12
CA LYS A 170 -34.67 14.42 -13.49
C LYS A 170 -35.58 14.11 -12.31
N ARG A 171 -35.07 13.48 -11.25
CA ARG A 171 -35.88 13.18 -10.05
C ARG A 171 -36.14 14.43 -9.19
N TRP A 172 -35.24 15.41 -9.20
CA TRP A 172 -35.38 16.69 -8.47
C TRP A 172 -36.16 17.76 -9.23
N SER A 173 -36.49 17.54 -10.50
CA SER A 173 -37.31 18.44 -11.31
C SER A 173 -38.76 17.99 -11.42
N GLN A 174 -39.16 16.90 -10.72
CA GLN A 174 -40.53 16.40 -10.69
C GLN A 174 -41.18 16.47 -9.29
N GLU A 175 -40.47 17.01 -8.30
CA GLU A 175 -41.00 17.48 -7.00
C GLU A 175 -41.07 19.02 -6.99
#